data_46088f2bccdd06409639f1dd157577ec
#
_entry.id   46088f2bccdd06409639f1dd157577ec
#
_cell.length_a   1.000
_cell.length_b   1.000
_cell.length_c   1.000
_cell.angle_alpha   90.00
_cell.angle_beta   90.00
_cell.angle_gamma   90.00
#
_symmetry.space_group_name_H-M   'P 1'
#
loop_
_entity.id
_entity.type
_entity.pdbx_description
1 polymer ?
#
loop_
_entity_poly.entity_id
_entity_poly.type
_entity_poly.pdbx_seq_one_letter_code
_entity_poly.pdbx_strand_id
1 'polypeptide(L)'
;MYRDKIYIWVPVWGEKHINMFFDYTLPSLCQKGNLPSLSNYEIVLNIYTLDNDVNRIKEGLSDAYTDLNFKITTKSEMGFHDNDMMLMFYRDILKKSYENRALLVFAQPDLIFSDGSIFNAIELANGKGVSIAAAHPRISTEGVSATDLKKKLKLDQSISSRMLVKLSMDNKHSSLEYASD
;
A
#
# COMPACT_ATOMS: atom_id res chain seq x y z
N MET A 1 -4.95 -24.18 4.57
CA MET A 1 -3.53 -24.30 4.97
C MET A 1 -3.09 -22.94 5.49
N TYR A 2 -2.60 -22.84 6.70
CA TYR A 2 -2.11 -21.61 7.32
C TYR A 2 -0.83 -21.16 6.58
N ARG A 3 -0.67 -19.86 6.38
CA ARG A 3 0.49 -19.27 5.70
C ARG A 3 1.18 -18.32 6.66
N ASP A 4 2.49 -18.39 6.73
CA ASP A 4 3.36 -17.63 7.63
C ASP A 4 4.11 -16.49 6.93
N LYS A 5 3.92 -16.35 5.61
CA LYS A 5 4.56 -15.33 4.78
C LYS A 5 3.53 -14.38 4.17
N ILE A 6 3.85 -13.09 4.24
CA ILE A 6 3.04 -12.02 3.66
C ILE A 6 3.88 -11.25 2.65
N TYR A 7 3.37 -11.12 1.44
CA TYR A 7 3.90 -10.23 0.42
C TYR A 7 3.01 -9.00 0.33
N ILE A 8 3.60 -7.83 0.51
CA ILE A 8 2.95 -6.56 0.26
C ILE A 8 3.47 -6.06 -1.07
N TRP A 9 2.59 -5.91 -2.03
CA TRP A 9 2.93 -5.45 -3.37
C TRP A 9 2.60 -3.98 -3.53
N VAL A 10 3.63 -3.19 -3.89
CA VAL A 10 3.53 -1.75 -4.13
C VAL A 10 4.09 -1.42 -5.50
N PRO A 11 3.24 -1.18 -6.50
CA PRO A 11 3.68 -0.64 -7.79
C PRO A 11 3.82 0.88 -7.65
N VAL A 12 5.03 1.42 -7.73
CA VAL A 12 5.26 2.85 -7.51
C VAL A 12 6.38 3.37 -8.41
N TRP A 13 6.08 4.38 -9.21
CA TRP A 13 7.04 5.11 -10.04
C TRP A 13 6.59 6.55 -10.27
N GLY A 14 7.54 7.38 -10.66
CA GLY A 14 7.34 8.81 -10.86
C GLY A 14 7.19 9.59 -9.55
N GLU A 15 7.63 10.82 -9.60
CA GLU A 15 7.79 11.67 -8.42
C GLU A 15 6.53 11.78 -7.56
N LYS A 16 5.38 12.01 -8.19
CA LYS A 16 4.10 12.16 -7.48
C LYS A 16 3.74 10.93 -6.67
N HIS A 17 3.79 9.75 -7.27
CA HIS A 17 3.39 8.51 -6.60
C HIS A 17 4.42 8.07 -5.55
N ILE A 18 5.70 8.30 -5.78
CA ILE A 18 6.76 8.05 -4.79
C ILE A 18 6.53 8.94 -3.56
N ASN A 19 6.22 10.22 -3.74
CA ASN A 19 5.90 11.11 -2.63
C ASN A 19 4.64 10.65 -1.88
N MET A 20 3.58 10.24 -2.58
CA MET A 20 2.37 9.71 -1.95
C MET A 20 2.65 8.43 -1.17
N PHE A 21 3.46 7.55 -1.71
CA PHE A 21 3.87 6.33 -1.02
C PHE A 21 4.56 6.62 0.32
N PHE A 22 5.55 7.51 0.33
CA PHE A 22 6.27 7.87 1.56
C PHE A 22 5.48 8.75 2.53
N ASP A 23 4.60 9.58 2.01
CA ASP A 23 3.82 10.49 2.84
C ASP A 23 2.59 9.85 3.48
N TYR A 24 2.00 8.83 2.84
CA TYR A 24 0.71 8.27 3.24
C TYR A 24 0.70 6.74 3.33
N THR A 25 1.03 6.04 2.24
CA THR A 25 0.84 4.58 2.18
C THR A 25 1.76 3.86 3.14
N LEU A 26 3.06 4.08 3.05
CA LEU A 26 4.04 3.41 3.89
C LEU A 26 3.86 3.75 5.38
N PRO A 27 3.70 5.02 5.80
CA PRO A 27 3.43 5.31 7.20
C PRO A 27 2.14 4.69 7.71
N SER A 28 1.09 4.60 6.88
CA SER A 28 -0.17 3.95 7.28
C SER A 28 -0.05 2.44 7.42
N LEU A 29 0.76 1.79 6.58
CA LEU A 29 1.11 0.37 6.74
C LEU A 29 1.90 0.13 8.03
N CYS A 30 2.78 1.04 8.41
CA CYS A 30 3.65 0.94 9.58
C CYS A 30 2.95 1.35 10.89
N GLN A 31 1.68 1.75 10.87
CA GLN A 31 0.94 1.98 12.12
C GLN A 31 0.92 0.74 12.99
N LYS A 32 0.93 0.94 14.31
CA LYS A 32 1.12 -0.10 15.31
C LYS A 32 0.17 -1.30 15.15
N GLY A 33 -1.07 -1.07 14.78
CA GLY A 33 -2.06 -2.11 14.56
C GLY A 33 -1.99 -2.80 13.19
N ASN A 34 -1.12 -2.37 12.28
CA ASN A 34 -0.95 -2.96 10.95
C ASN A 34 0.29 -3.88 10.91
N LEU A 35 1.34 -3.53 10.14
CA LEU A 35 2.51 -4.41 9.97
C LEU A 35 3.19 -4.79 11.30
N PRO A 36 3.38 -3.88 12.27
CA PRO A 36 4.00 -4.25 13.53
C PRO A 36 3.22 -5.31 14.32
N SER A 37 1.91 -5.38 14.17
CA SER A 37 1.08 -6.41 14.82
C SER A 37 1.18 -7.79 14.18
N LEU A 38 1.82 -7.90 13.02
CA LEU A 38 2.02 -9.15 12.27
C LEU A 38 3.40 -9.78 12.54
N SER A 39 3.94 -9.61 13.72
CA SER A 39 5.30 -10.08 14.11
C SER A 39 5.50 -11.61 13.98
N ASN A 40 4.42 -12.38 13.94
CA ASN A 40 4.48 -13.84 13.74
C ASN A 40 4.60 -14.24 12.25
N TYR A 41 4.63 -13.27 11.33
CA TYR A 41 4.73 -13.50 9.91
C TYR A 41 6.06 -13.02 9.36
N GLU A 42 6.57 -13.70 8.33
CA GLU A 42 7.62 -13.16 7.47
C GLU A 42 7.00 -12.16 6.50
N ILE A 43 7.26 -10.87 6.69
CA ILE A 43 6.72 -9.80 5.87
C ILE A 43 7.76 -9.35 4.87
N VAL A 44 7.41 -9.34 3.58
CA VAL A 44 8.26 -8.83 2.51
C VAL A 44 7.53 -7.74 1.75
N LEU A 45 8.06 -6.54 1.79
CA LEU A 45 7.61 -5.41 0.98
C LEU A 45 8.20 -5.52 -0.43
N ASN A 46 7.36 -5.86 -1.40
CA ASN A 46 7.77 -6.00 -2.80
C ASN A 46 7.44 -4.71 -3.56
N ILE A 47 8.43 -3.87 -3.76
CA ILE A 47 8.29 -2.61 -4.49
C ILE A 47 8.66 -2.83 -5.95
N TYR A 48 7.71 -2.54 -6.83
CA TYR A 48 7.88 -2.60 -8.27
C TYR A 48 7.98 -1.19 -8.82
N THR A 49 9.10 -0.87 -9.45
CA THR A 49 9.41 0.49 -9.88
C THR A 49 10.23 0.51 -11.16
N LEU A 50 10.45 1.70 -11.71
CA LEU A 50 11.33 1.93 -12.85
C LEU A 50 12.78 2.12 -12.40
N ASP A 51 13.72 1.79 -13.28
CA ASP A 51 15.16 1.84 -12.95
C ASP A 51 15.61 3.22 -12.46
N ASN A 52 15.06 4.29 -13.03
CA ASN A 52 15.38 5.67 -12.65
C ASN A 52 14.94 6.04 -11.22
N ASP A 53 13.95 5.35 -10.69
CA ASP A 53 13.35 5.66 -9.38
C ASP A 53 13.95 4.82 -8.24
N VAL A 54 14.75 3.79 -8.56
CA VAL A 54 15.30 2.83 -7.60
C VAL A 54 16.08 3.49 -6.47
N ASN A 55 16.98 4.40 -6.82
CA ASN A 55 17.85 5.04 -5.82
C ASN A 55 17.04 5.89 -4.85
N ARG A 56 16.09 6.69 -5.36
CA ARG A 56 15.20 7.51 -4.54
C ARG A 56 14.37 6.69 -3.56
N ILE A 57 13.87 5.53 -4.02
CA ILE A 57 13.10 4.63 -3.16
C ILE A 57 13.99 3.99 -2.09
N LYS A 58 15.20 3.55 -2.46
CA LYS A 58 16.17 2.99 -1.50
C LYS A 58 16.55 3.99 -0.41
N GLU A 59 16.86 5.21 -0.78
CA GLU A 59 17.18 6.29 0.14
C GLU A 59 16.03 6.54 1.13
N GLY A 60 14.81 6.72 0.63
CA GLY A 60 13.64 6.96 1.49
C GLY A 60 13.31 5.79 2.42
N LEU A 61 13.61 4.55 2.04
CA LEU A 61 13.41 3.39 2.89
C LEU A 61 14.51 3.23 3.95
N SER A 62 15.77 3.51 3.60
CA SER A 62 16.90 3.35 4.53
C SER A 62 16.84 4.34 5.69
N ASP A 63 16.31 5.54 5.46
CA ASP A 63 16.31 6.60 6.46
C ASP A 63 15.26 6.42 7.57
N ALA A 64 14.16 5.73 7.27
CA ALA A 64 13.02 5.69 8.17
C ALA A 64 12.51 4.29 8.54
N TYR A 65 12.90 3.23 7.81
CA TYR A 65 12.26 1.92 7.89
C TYR A 65 13.27 0.76 7.83
N THR A 66 14.32 0.85 8.64
CA THR A 66 15.44 -0.12 8.68
C THR A 66 15.00 -1.55 9.04
N ASP A 67 13.91 -1.68 9.80
CA ASP A 67 13.42 -2.98 10.28
C ASP A 67 12.52 -3.71 9.28
N LEU A 68 12.17 -3.05 8.17
CA LEU A 68 11.35 -3.68 7.13
C LEU A 68 12.23 -4.47 6.15
N ASN A 69 11.87 -5.74 5.96
CA ASN A 69 12.43 -6.52 4.88
C ASN A 69 11.77 -6.08 3.56
N PHE A 70 12.52 -5.41 2.68
CA PHE A 70 12.01 -4.97 1.38
C PHE A 70 12.79 -5.55 0.22
N LYS A 71 12.09 -5.86 -0.84
CA LYS A 71 12.65 -6.29 -2.11
C LYS A 71 12.20 -5.35 -3.22
N ILE A 72 13.14 -4.68 -3.87
CA ILE A 72 12.86 -3.82 -5.01
C ILE A 72 13.00 -4.64 -6.29
N THR A 73 11.95 -4.62 -7.11
CA THR A 73 11.94 -5.20 -8.44
C THR A 73 11.84 -4.06 -9.43
N THR A 74 12.81 -3.98 -10.35
CA THR A 74 12.84 -2.96 -11.40
C THR A 74 12.53 -3.56 -12.75
N LYS A 75 12.01 -2.73 -13.65
CA LYS A 75 11.90 -3.05 -15.07
C LYS A 75 12.35 -1.86 -15.91
N SER A 76 13.12 -2.13 -16.94
CA SER A 76 13.54 -1.09 -17.89
C SER A 76 12.33 -0.58 -18.68
N GLU A 77 12.33 0.73 -18.99
CA GLU A 77 11.24 1.46 -19.67
C GLU A 77 11.06 1.12 -21.15
N MET A 78 11.63 0.06 -21.70
CA MET A 78 11.56 -0.20 -23.13
C MET A 78 10.12 -0.41 -23.63
N GLY A 79 9.48 0.69 -24.03
CA GLY A 79 8.37 0.69 -25.00
C GLY A 79 7.01 0.24 -24.49
N PHE A 80 6.79 0.18 -23.18
CA PHE A 80 5.49 -0.22 -22.63
C PHE A 80 4.65 1.00 -22.19
N HIS A 81 3.35 0.96 -22.46
CA HIS A 81 2.39 1.84 -21.81
C HIS A 81 2.23 1.48 -20.33
N ASP A 82 1.91 2.45 -19.47
CA ASP A 82 1.75 2.25 -18.01
C ASP A 82 0.84 1.07 -17.66
N ASN A 83 -0.24 0.88 -18.42
CA ASN A 83 -1.17 -0.24 -18.21
C ASN A 83 -0.53 -1.60 -18.47
N ASP A 84 0.34 -1.72 -19.46
CA ASP A 84 1.02 -2.98 -19.78
C ASP A 84 2.06 -3.31 -18.71
N MET A 85 2.78 -2.31 -18.21
CA MET A 85 3.71 -2.48 -17.08
C MET A 85 2.98 -2.93 -15.83
N MET A 86 1.85 -2.30 -15.50
CA MET A 86 1.06 -2.68 -14.34
C MET A 86 0.60 -4.13 -14.43
N LEU A 87 0.10 -4.57 -15.61
CA LEU A 87 -0.31 -5.94 -15.82
C LEU A 87 0.85 -6.94 -15.68
N MET A 88 2.03 -6.60 -16.21
CA MET A 88 3.23 -7.44 -16.07
C MET A 88 3.65 -7.57 -14.61
N PHE A 89 3.68 -6.47 -13.87
CA PHE A 89 3.98 -6.46 -12.43
C PHE A 89 2.97 -7.29 -11.63
N TYR A 90 1.71 -7.18 -11.98
CA TYR A 90 0.63 -7.95 -11.39
C TYR A 90 0.81 -9.46 -11.57
N ARG A 91 1.10 -9.89 -12.80
CA ARG A 91 1.34 -11.31 -13.12
C ARG A 91 2.57 -11.86 -12.39
N ASP A 92 3.64 -11.07 -12.32
CA ASP A 92 4.87 -11.47 -11.64
C ASP A 92 4.64 -11.69 -10.14
N ILE A 93 4.01 -10.74 -9.46
CA ILE A 93 3.76 -10.87 -8.01
C ILE A 93 2.77 -11.98 -7.68
N LEU A 94 1.74 -12.19 -8.51
CA LEU A 94 0.81 -13.30 -8.34
C LEU A 94 1.52 -14.65 -8.43
N LYS A 95 2.34 -14.84 -9.47
CA LYS A 95 3.15 -16.04 -9.64
C LYS A 95 4.06 -16.27 -8.43
N LYS A 96 4.80 -15.24 -8.05
CA LYS A 96 5.74 -15.27 -6.93
C LYS A 96 5.05 -15.57 -5.59
N SER A 97 3.89 -14.97 -5.32
CA SER A 97 3.14 -15.24 -4.10
C SER A 97 2.59 -16.67 -4.07
N TYR A 98 2.14 -17.19 -5.20
CA TYR A 98 1.67 -18.57 -5.34
C TYR A 98 2.80 -19.58 -5.09
N GLU A 99 3.96 -19.41 -5.76
CA GLU A 99 5.13 -20.29 -5.64
C GLU A 99 5.69 -20.31 -4.20
N ASN A 100 5.64 -19.18 -3.52
CA ASN A 100 6.12 -19.04 -2.13
C ASN A 100 5.03 -19.27 -1.08
N ARG A 101 3.82 -19.61 -1.49
CA ARG A 101 2.66 -19.81 -0.61
C ARG A 101 2.41 -18.61 0.31
N ALA A 102 2.69 -17.40 -0.16
CA ALA A 102 2.51 -16.18 0.60
C ALA A 102 1.05 -15.68 0.53
N LEU A 103 0.60 -15.02 1.58
CA LEU A 103 -0.55 -14.12 1.50
C LEU A 103 -0.12 -12.88 0.70
N LEU A 104 -1.02 -12.35 -0.13
CA LEU A 104 -0.72 -11.19 -0.96
C LEU A 104 -1.62 -10.02 -0.59
N VAL A 105 -1.00 -8.90 -0.27
CA VAL A 105 -1.65 -7.62 -0.01
C VAL A 105 -1.30 -6.66 -1.13
N PHE A 106 -2.32 -6.09 -1.77
CA PHE A 106 -2.17 -5.06 -2.78
C PHE A 106 -2.22 -3.67 -2.11
N ALA A 107 -1.11 -2.94 -2.16
CA ALA A 107 -0.98 -1.61 -1.59
C ALA A 107 -0.55 -0.63 -2.66
N GLN A 108 -1.51 0.02 -3.32
CA GLN A 108 -1.20 1.10 -4.26
C GLN A 108 -0.58 2.30 -3.52
N PRO A 109 0.27 3.11 -4.19
CA PRO A 109 1.05 4.17 -3.54
C PRO A 109 0.22 5.34 -3.02
N ASP A 110 -1.06 5.40 -3.34
CA ASP A 110 -2.02 6.44 -2.95
C ASP A 110 -3.09 5.94 -1.97
N LEU A 111 -2.92 4.72 -1.42
CA LEU A 111 -3.82 4.17 -0.42
C LEU A 111 -3.40 4.55 1.00
N ILE A 112 -4.38 4.79 1.85
CA ILE A 112 -4.20 5.01 3.27
C ILE A 112 -4.96 3.92 4.03
N PHE A 113 -4.24 3.16 4.82
CA PHE A 113 -4.80 2.08 5.64
C PHE A 113 -5.14 2.61 7.03
N SER A 114 -6.33 2.30 7.51
CA SER A 114 -6.65 2.56 8.92
C SER A 114 -5.87 1.61 9.82
N ASP A 115 -5.59 2.05 11.03
CA ASP A 115 -4.87 1.27 12.04
C ASP A 115 -5.63 -0.03 12.34
N GLY A 116 -4.94 -1.16 12.29
CA GLY A 116 -5.50 -2.50 12.47
C GLY A 116 -6.17 -3.11 11.23
N SER A 117 -6.36 -2.37 10.13
CA SER A 117 -7.10 -2.91 8.97
C SER A 117 -6.37 -4.05 8.26
N ILE A 118 -5.06 -3.95 8.11
CA ILE A 118 -4.25 -4.99 7.47
C ILE A 118 -4.18 -6.23 8.35
N PHE A 119 -3.95 -6.08 9.65
CA PHE A 119 -3.96 -7.19 10.61
C PHE A 119 -5.28 -7.95 10.55
N ASN A 120 -6.41 -7.25 10.66
CA ASN A 120 -7.73 -7.87 10.63
C ASN A 120 -8.01 -8.59 9.30
N ALA A 121 -7.61 -8.01 8.16
CA ALA A 121 -7.77 -8.64 6.86
C ALA A 121 -6.94 -9.94 6.74
N ILE A 122 -5.70 -9.93 7.21
CA ILE A 122 -4.82 -11.10 7.22
C ILE A 122 -5.41 -12.22 8.09
N GLU A 123 -5.81 -11.91 9.33
CA GLU A 123 -6.41 -12.89 10.26
C GLU A 123 -7.73 -13.47 9.72
N LEU A 124 -8.53 -12.67 9.02
CA LEU A 124 -9.75 -13.15 8.40
C LEU A 124 -9.49 -14.04 7.18
N ALA A 125 -8.46 -13.75 6.39
CA ALA A 125 -8.17 -14.48 5.15
C ALA A 125 -7.37 -15.77 5.38
N ASN A 126 -6.46 -15.75 6.35
CA ASN A 126 -5.48 -16.81 6.52
C ASN A 126 -6.12 -18.16 6.89
N GLY A 127 -5.68 -19.19 6.21
CA GLY A 127 -6.21 -20.55 6.38
C GLY A 127 -7.56 -20.82 5.72
N LYS A 128 -8.31 -19.81 5.29
CA LYS A 128 -9.67 -19.95 4.75
C LYS A 128 -9.72 -20.02 3.22
N GLY A 129 -8.63 -19.70 2.53
CA GLY A 129 -8.59 -19.68 1.06
C GLY A 129 -9.52 -18.64 0.43
N VAL A 130 -9.79 -17.55 1.14
CA VAL A 130 -10.65 -16.45 0.70
C VAL A 130 -9.82 -15.22 0.32
N SER A 131 -10.40 -14.39 -0.55
CA SER A 131 -9.89 -13.07 -0.87
C SER A 131 -10.73 -12.02 -0.15
N ILE A 132 -10.09 -11.03 0.45
CA ILE A 132 -10.76 -9.91 1.10
C ILE A 132 -10.53 -8.66 0.24
N ALA A 133 -11.60 -8.07 -0.23
CA ALA A 133 -11.58 -6.77 -0.89
C ALA A 133 -12.06 -5.70 0.10
N ALA A 134 -11.22 -4.72 0.38
CA ALA A 134 -11.61 -3.56 1.17
C ALA A 134 -12.18 -2.46 0.25
N ALA A 135 -13.29 -1.87 0.66
CA ALA A 135 -13.76 -0.66 0.01
C ALA A 135 -12.80 0.50 0.32
N HIS A 136 -12.35 1.20 -0.73
CA HIS A 136 -11.46 2.35 -0.60
C HIS A 136 -12.14 3.58 -1.24
N PRO A 137 -12.86 4.37 -0.46
CA PRO A 137 -13.47 5.58 -0.98
C PRO A 137 -12.38 6.55 -1.45
N ARG A 138 -12.57 7.15 -2.62
CA ARG A 138 -11.64 8.15 -3.14
C ARG A 138 -11.84 9.48 -2.43
N ILE A 139 -10.73 10.13 -2.10
CA ILE A 139 -10.72 11.43 -1.42
C ILE A 139 -10.15 12.45 -2.40
N SER A 140 -10.79 13.63 -2.51
CA SER A 140 -10.21 14.76 -3.21
C SER A 140 -8.98 15.27 -2.45
N THR A 141 -7.88 15.51 -3.16
CA THR A 141 -6.70 16.16 -2.58
C THR A 141 -6.88 17.67 -2.46
N GLU A 142 -7.86 18.24 -3.20
CA GLU A 142 -8.23 19.65 -3.15
C GLU A 142 -9.16 19.86 -1.98
N GLY A 143 -8.89 20.27 -0.88
CA GLY A 143 -9.78 20.53 0.28
C GLY A 143 -9.56 19.61 1.46
N VAL A 144 -8.83 18.52 1.31
CA VAL A 144 -8.27 17.84 2.45
C VAL A 144 -7.14 18.72 2.97
N SER A 145 -7.16 19.00 4.26
CA SER A 145 -5.94 19.38 4.96
C SER A 145 -4.97 18.18 4.90
N ALA A 146 -4.48 17.91 3.68
CA ALA A 146 -3.49 16.86 3.40
C ALA A 146 -2.31 16.98 4.37
N THR A 147 -2.03 18.19 4.80
CA THR A 147 -1.03 18.54 5.81
C THR A 147 -1.33 17.90 7.16
N ASP A 148 -2.58 17.88 7.63
CA ASP A 148 -2.91 17.32 8.94
C ASP A 148 -2.86 15.79 8.94
N LEU A 149 -3.32 15.14 7.87
CA LEU A 149 -3.25 13.69 7.75
C LEU A 149 -1.80 13.20 7.66
N LYS A 150 -1.01 13.85 6.81
CA LYS A 150 0.42 13.60 6.70
C LYS A 150 1.15 13.82 8.02
N LYS A 151 0.81 14.90 8.75
CA LYS A 151 1.37 15.19 10.08
C LYS A 151 1.00 14.10 11.09
N LYS A 152 -0.25 13.65 11.10
CA LYS A 152 -0.70 12.58 12.00
C LYS A 152 0.05 11.27 11.73
N LEU A 153 0.19 10.87 10.46
CA LEU A 153 0.94 9.69 10.07
C LEU A 153 2.41 9.78 10.48
N LYS A 154 3.05 10.93 10.28
CA LYS A 154 4.45 11.15 10.70
C LYS A 154 4.65 11.14 12.22
N LEU A 155 3.63 11.46 12.99
CA LEU A 155 3.65 11.43 14.46
C LEU A 155 3.19 10.07 15.02
N ASP A 156 3.06 9.05 14.18
CA ASP A 156 2.56 7.72 14.54
C ASP A 156 1.21 7.76 15.29
N GLN A 157 0.38 8.74 14.94
CA GLN A 157 -0.97 8.84 15.51
C GLN A 157 -1.89 7.87 14.78
N SER A 158 -2.56 7.02 15.54
CA SER A 158 -3.51 6.05 15.01
C SER A 158 -4.62 6.71 14.19
N ILE A 159 -4.81 6.22 12.97
CA ILE A 159 -5.86 6.67 12.05
C ILE A 159 -6.97 5.62 12.00
N SER A 160 -8.09 5.91 12.67
CA SER A 160 -9.21 4.97 12.70
C SER A 160 -9.97 4.91 11.37
N SER A 161 -10.62 3.76 11.11
CA SER A 161 -11.51 3.59 9.95
C SER A 161 -12.61 4.65 9.91
N ARG A 162 -13.20 4.99 11.07
CA ARG A 162 -14.22 6.04 11.18
C ARG A 162 -13.70 7.41 10.73
N MET A 163 -12.46 7.74 11.07
CA MET A 163 -11.82 8.98 10.64
C MET A 163 -11.62 9.02 9.12
N LEU A 164 -11.16 7.93 8.52
CA LEU A 164 -10.97 7.85 7.07
C LEU A 164 -12.31 7.93 6.33
N VAL A 165 -13.34 7.24 6.80
CA VAL A 165 -14.69 7.33 6.22
C VAL A 165 -15.23 8.75 6.32
N LYS A 166 -15.15 9.39 7.49
CA LYS A 166 -15.58 10.79 7.64
C LYS A 166 -14.82 11.71 6.67
N LEU A 167 -13.51 11.57 6.59
CA LEU A 167 -12.68 12.36 5.70
C LEU A 167 -13.10 12.21 4.24
N SER A 168 -13.42 10.98 3.81
CA SER A 168 -13.88 10.72 2.44
C SER A 168 -15.26 11.29 2.15
N MET A 169 -16.15 11.30 3.14
CA MET A 169 -17.48 11.90 2.99
C MET A 169 -17.44 13.42 2.93
N ASP A 170 -16.55 14.03 3.73
CA ASP A 170 -16.37 15.48 3.78
C ASP A 170 -15.63 16.03 2.54
N ASN A 171 -14.84 15.18 1.86
CA ASN A 171 -13.95 15.56 0.75
C ASN A 171 -14.07 14.57 -0.42
N LYS A 172 -15.27 14.40 -0.94
CA LYS A 172 -15.54 13.48 -2.05
C LYS A 172 -14.72 13.85 -3.29
N HIS A 173 -14.13 12.83 -3.91
CA HIS A 173 -13.51 12.99 -5.21
C HIS A 173 -14.59 13.18 -6.28
N SER A 174 -14.36 14.05 -7.25
CA SER A 174 -15.32 14.36 -8.33
C SER A 174 -15.80 13.10 -9.10
N SER A 175 -14.96 12.07 -9.20
CA SER A 175 -15.37 10.80 -9.83
C SER A 175 -16.51 10.07 -9.12
N LEU A 176 -16.84 10.44 -7.87
CA LEU A 176 -17.95 9.85 -7.11
C LEU A 176 -19.28 10.58 -7.37
N GLU A 177 -19.24 11.78 -7.95
CA GLU A 177 -20.45 12.56 -8.29
C GLU A 177 -21.17 11.97 -9.50
N TYR A 178 -20.43 11.29 -10.39
CA TYR A 178 -20.99 10.65 -11.61
C TYR A 178 -21.54 9.24 -11.37
N ALA A 179 -21.40 8.69 -10.17
CA ALA A 179 -21.87 7.33 -9.85
C ALA A 179 -23.24 7.30 -9.15
N SER A 180 -23.89 8.48 -9.01
CA SER A 180 -25.16 8.62 -8.27
C SER A 180 -26.38 8.83 -9.19
N ASP A 181 -26.21 8.78 -10.51
CA ASP A 181 -27.26 8.75 -11.52
C ASP A 181 -27.43 7.32 -12.07
#